data_90b35d3cb503785ef0ba89abafbc696f
#
_entry.id   90b35d3cb503785ef0ba89abafbc696f
#
_cell.length_a   1.000
_cell.length_b   1.000
_cell.length_c   1.000
_cell.angle_alpha   90.00
_cell.angle_beta   90.00
_cell.angle_gamma   90.00
#
_symmetry.space_group_name_H-M   'P 1'
#
loop_
_entity.id
_entity.type
_entity.pdbx_description
1 polymer ?
#
loop_
_entity_poly.entity_id
_entity_poly.type
_entity_poly.pdbx_seq_one_letter_code
_entity_poly.pdbx_strand_id
1 'polypeptide(L)'
;MKDFYSKRIEVEQYANNKKIGLEEAGRKVRYEFFEEVCNKVNANKIAVAHNKNDKVETIIMHALRGSGISGLQGIQAKTNKIIRPIIEVERQNIEEYCKQNNLEARIDKSNFDNTYTRNKIRNVVIPYIKEEFNPNIIETMIRLSEVIAEENAFLNKLVQEEYQKILLEEKVDQILLDLKKFNELDNILKKRIILYTVSNLRGGSQGIEKIHIEDIIKLCKNNIGNKFLIPNKGLKVLVKDKKIFFINEE
;
A
#
# COMPACT_ATOMS: atom_id res chain seq x y z
N MET A 1 24.10 -27.11 -0.99
CA MET A 1 22.92 -27.12 -1.87
C MET A 1 21.90 -26.19 -1.25
N LYS A 2 21.33 -25.27 -1.98
CA LYS A 2 20.27 -24.37 -1.41
C LYS A 2 18.95 -25.12 -1.52
N ASP A 3 18.13 -25.10 -0.48
CA ASP A 3 16.82 -25.74 -0.48
C ASP A 3 15.90 -25.05 -1.47
N PHE A 4 15.14 -25.84 -2.21
CA PHE A 4 14.13 -25.36 -3.15
C PHE A 4 12.74 -25.75 -2.65
N TYR A 5 11.83 -24.77 -2.61
CA TYR A 5 10.45 -24.96 -2.21
C TYR A 5 9.54 -24.59 -3.36
N SER A 6 8.53 -25.41 -3.63
CA SER A 6 7.52 -25.17 -4.66
C SER A 6 6.13 -25.55 -4.14
N LYS A 7 5.11 -24.86 -4.68
CA LYS A 7 3.71 -25.12 -4.37
C LYS A 7 2.88 -24.86 -5.63
N ARG A 8 1.98 -25.79 -5.96
CA ARG A 8 1.02 -25.60 -7.03
C ARG A 8 -0.29 -25.13 -6.44
N ILE A 9 -0.86 -24.03 -6.98
CA ILE A 9 -2.10 -23.42 -6.49
C ILE A 9 -2.93 -23.01 -7.69
N GLU A 10 -4.25 -23.32 -7.64
CA GLU A 10 -5.23 -22.89 -8.64
C GLU A 10 -5.68 -21.45 -8.37
N VAL A 11 -4.95 -20.49 -9.00
CA VAL A 11 -5.12 -19.05 -8.75
C VAL A 11 -6.51 -18.54 -9.14
N GLU A 12 -7.12 -19.08 -10.20
CA GLU A 12 -8.46 -18.71 -10.64
C GLU A 12 -9.51 -19.04 -9.58
N GLN A 13 -9.42 -20.23 -8.99
CA GLN A 13 -10.32 -20.62 -7.91
C GLN A 13 -10.15 -19.73 -6.67
N TYR A 14 -8.91 -19.39 -6.33
CA TYR A 14 -8.62 -18.45 -5.23
C TYR A 14 -9.21 -17.06 -5.52
N ALA A 15 -9.05 -16.54 -6.74
CA ALA A 15 -9.59 -15.25 -7.16
C ALA A 15 -11.12 -15.20 -7.04
N ASN A 16 -11.80 -16.24 -7.54
CA ASN A 16 -13.26 -16.36 -7.48
C ASN A 16 -13.77 -16.43 -6.03
N ASN A 17 -13.14 -17.23 -5.17
CA ASN A 17 -13.49 -17.37 -3.77
C ASN A 17 -13.32 -16.07 -2.98
N LYS A 18 -12.27 -15.29 -3.28
CA LYS A 18 -11.98 -14.01 -2.62
C LYS A 18 -12.62 -12.80 -3.30
N LYS A 19 -13.28 -13.00 -4.47
CA LYS A 19 -13.86 -11.91 -5.31
C LYS A 19 -12.87 -10.82 -5.65
N ILE A 20 -11.65 -11.19 -6.04
CA ILE A 20 -10.56 -10.30 -6.42
C ILE A 20 -10.06 -10.62 -7.83
N GLY A 21 -9.35 -9.66 -8.45
CA GLY A 21 -8.76 -9.86 -9.77
C GLY A 21 -7.67 -10.94 -9.77
N LEU A 22 -7.47 -11.59 -10.92
CA LEU A 22 -6.52 -12.71 -11.08
C LEU A 22 -5.07 -12.29 -10.72
N GLU A 23 -4.66 -11.07 -11.12
CA GLU A 23 -3.33 -10.53 -10.81
C GLU A 23 -3.14 -10.34 -9.30
N GLU A 24 -4.15 -9.80 -8.63
CA GLU A 24 -4.15 -9.62 -7.17
C GLU A 24 -4.13 -10.96 -6.45
N ALA A 25 -4.92 -11.92 -6.92
CA ALA A 25 -4.96 -13.28 -6.39
C ALA A 25 -3.60 -13.96 -6.49
N GLY A 26 -2.97 -13.93 -7.67
CA GLY A 26 -1.64 -14.50 -7.89
C GLY A 26 -0.56 -13.84 -7.01
N ARG A 27 -0.68 -12.51 -6.78
CA ARG A 27 0.18 -11.81 -5.85
C ARG A 27 -0.02 -12.28 -4.40
N LYS A 28 -1.27 -12.34 -3.91
CA LYS A 28 -1.59 -12.77 -2.53
C LYS A 28 -1.08 -14.17 -2.25
N VAL A 29 -1.41 -15.13 -3.10
CA VAL A 29 -0.98 -16.52 -3.00
C VAL A 29 0.55 -16.66 -2.95
N ARG A 30 1.27 -15.86 -3.76
CA ARG A 30 2.73 -15.85 -3.77
C ARG A 30 3.31 -15.35 -2.44
N TYR A 31 2.74 -14.29 -1.87
CA TYR A 31 3.22 -13.74 -0.60
C TYR A 31 2.86 -14.64 0.59
N GLU A 32 1.68 -15.26 0.60
CA GLU A 32 1.30 -16.28 1.57
C GLU A 32 2.29 -17.46 1.55
N PHE A 33 2.66 -17.94 0.37
CA PHE A 33 3.66 -18.98 0.23
C PHE A 33 5.06 -18.55 0.70
N PHE A 34 5.46 -17.32 0.42
CA PHE A 34 6.73 -16.78 0.94
C PHE A 34 6.76 -16.75 2.47
N GLU A 35 5.67 -16.38 3.11
CA GLU A 35 5.56 -16.37 4.57
C GLU A 35 5.56 -17.80 5.14
N GLU A 36 4.86 -18.74 4.51
CA GLU A 36 4.87 -20.16 4.88
C GLU A 36 6.29 -20.71 4.88
N VAL A 37 7.03 -20.48 3.79
CA VAL A 37 8.43 -20.95 3.68
C VAL A 37 9.33 -20.22 4.67
N CYS A 38 9.18 -18.90 4.82
CA CYS A 38 9.95 -18.09 5.75
C CYS A 38 9.85 -18.62 7.19
N ASN A 39 8.63 -18.97 7.61
CA ASN A 39 8.38 -19.52 8.94
C ASN A 39 8.94 -20.96 9.06
N LYS A 40 8.79 -21.79 8.00
CA LYS A 40 9.30 -23.18 7.98
C LYS A 40 10.82 -23.25 8.15
N VAL A 41 11.56 -22.31 7.56
CA VAL A 41 13.03 -22.28 7.60
C VAL A 41 13.58 -21.32 8.67
N ASN A 42 12.72 -20.76 9.54
CA ASN A 42 13.08 -19.76 10.54
C ASN A 42 13.84 -18.54 9.97
N ALA A 43 13.51 -18.13 8.74
CA ALA A 43 14.10 -16.94 8.14
C ALA A 43 13.47 -15.67 8.72
N ASN A 44 14.27 -14.61 8.86
CA ASN A 44 13.79 -13.31 9.36
C ASN A 44 13.52 -12.31 8.24
N LYS A 45 13.88 -12.63 7.01
CA LYS A 45 13.69 -11.76 5.82
C LYS A 45 13.31 -12.59 4.59
N ILE A 46 12.55 -11.95 3.70
CA ILE A 46 12.16 -12.44 2.37
C ILE A 46 12.74 -11.45 1.36
N ALA A 47 13.70 -11.87 0.55
CA ALA A 47 14.24 -11.04 -0.52
C ALA A 47 13.43 -11.21 -1.81
N VAL A 48 12.98 -10.09 -2.40
CA VAL A 48 12.22 -10.06 -3.65
C VAL A 48 12.95 -9.20 -4.68
N ALA A 49 13.06 -9.70 -5.90
CA ALA A 49 13.83 -9.09 -6.99
C ALA A 49 13.08 -7.96 -7.72
N HIS A 50 12.38 -7.08 -7.00
CA HIS A 50 11.88 -5.84 -7.58
C HIS A 50 13.04 -4.89 -7.85
N ASN A 51 13.01 -4.23 -9.00
CA ASN A 51 14.03 -3.31 -9.47
C ASN A 51 13.50 -1.87 -9.62
N LYS A 52 14.34 -0.94 -10.05
CA LYS A 52 13.99 0.48 -10.23
C LYS A 52 12.81 0.68 -11.21
N ASN A 53 12.80 -0.06 -12.31
CA ASN A 53 11.70 0.02 -13.29
C ASN A 53 10.37 -0.45 -12.68
N ASP A 54 10.37 -1.52 -11.87
CA ASP A 54 9.16 -1.98 -11.19
C ASP A 54 8.59 -0.92 -10.23
N LYS A 55 9.48 -0.14 -9.56
CA LYS A 55 9.06 0.98 -8.71
C LYS A 55 8.37 2.06 -9.53
N VAL A 56 8.95 2.46 -10.67
CA VAL A 56 8.36 3.46 -11.57
C VAL A 56 7.03 2.98 -12.18
N GLU A 57 6.96 1.73 -12.66
CA GLU A 57 5.71 1.13 -13.13
C GLU A 57 4.60 1.24 -12.07
N THR A 58 4.94 0.96 -10.82
CA THR A 58 3.99 1.04 -9.70
C THR A 58 3.55 2.48 -9.43
N ILE A 59 4.45 3.45 -9.48
CA ILE A 59 4.13 4.88 -9.29
C ILE A 59 3.14 5.34 -10.36
N ILE A 60 3.44 5.06 -11.63
CA ILE A 60 2.56 5.41 -12.75
C ILE A 60 1.19 4.73 -12.62
N MET A 61 1.17 3.44 -12.29
CA MET A 61 -0.08 2.70 -12.09
C MET A 61 -0.92 3.30 -10.96
N HIS A 62 -0.31 3.71 -9.86
CA HIS A 62 -0.99 4.35 -8.74
C HIS A 62 -1.49 5.76 -9.10
N ALA A 63 -0.71 6.54 -9.86
CA ALA A 63 -1.12 7.84 -10.36
C ALA A 63 -2.37 7.73 -11.26
N LEU A 64 -2.38 6.79 -12.20
CA LEU A 64 -3.52 6.51 -13.09
C LEU A 64 -4.78 6.07 -12.33
N ARG A 65 -4.62 5.44 -11.16
CA ARG A 65 -5.74 5.03 -10.28
C ARG A 65 -6.20 6.13 -9.32
N GLY A 66 -5.57 7.31 -9.34
CA GLY A 66 -5.89 8.40 -8.41
C GLY A 66 -5.47 8.13 -6.97
N SER A 67 -4.43 7.33 -6.77
CA SER A 67 -3.91 7.04 -5.44
C SER A 67 -3.36 8.31 -4.78
N GLY A 68 -3.57 8.45 -3.46
CA GLY A 68 -2.98 9.53 -2.68
C GLY A 68 -1.45 9.41 -2.53
N ILE A 69 -0.87 10.35 -1.78
CA ILE A 69 0.60 10.49 -1.60
C ILE A 69 1.27 9.15 -1.22
N SER A 70 0.64 8.36 -0.35
CA SER A 70 1.20 7.06 0.05
C SER A 70 1.37 6.08 -1.11
N GLY A 71 0.49 6.11 -2.12
CA GLY A 71 0.62 5.28 -3.32
C GLY A 71 1.74 5.75 -4.25
N LEU A 72 1.96 7.07 -4.34
CA LEU A 72 2.97 7.68 -5.20
C LEU A 72 4.42 7.49 -4.71
N GLN A 73 4.63 7.00 -3.49
CA GLN A 73 5.95 6.56 -3.03
C GLN A 73 6.45 5.32 -3.77
N GLY A 74 5.56 4.59 -4.44
CA GLY A 74 5.87 3.35 -5.13
C GLY A 74 6.30 2.23 -4.17
N ILE A 75 7.09 1.31 -4.70
CA ILE A 75 7.59 0.15 -3.95
C ILE A 75 8.74 0.60 -3.03
N GLN A 76 8.62 0.32 -1.72
CA GLN A 76 9.64 0.65 -0.73
C GLN A 76 10.73 -0.44 -0.68
N ALA A 77 11.99 -0.06 -0.39
CA ALA A 77 13.11 -0.99 -0.28
C ALA A 77 12.87 -2.08 0.80
N LYS A 78 12.16 -1.71 1.87
CA LYS A 78 11.81 -2.62 2.98
C LYS A 78 10.34 -2.42 3.39
N THR A 79 9.64 -3.52 3.60
CA THR A 79 8.26 -3.53 4.12
C THR A 79 8.11 -4.78 5.01
N ASN A 80 8.00 -4.60 6.32
CA ASN A 80 7.97 -5.71 7.28
C ASN A 80 9.17 -6.68 7.10
N LYS A 81 8.89 -7.96 6.83
CA LYS A 81 9.92 -8.98 6.56
C LYS A 81 10.49 -8.91 5.13
N ILE A 82 9.83 -8.20 4.21
CA ILE A 82 10.23 -8.16 2.80
C ILE A 82 11.30 -7.10 2.58
N ILE A 83 12.38 -7.49 1.92
CA ILE A 83 13.45 -6.61 1.45
C ILE A 83 13.61 -6.71 -0.07
N ARG A 84 14.09 -5.64 -0.70
CA ARG A 84 14.28 -5.55 -2.16
C ARG A 84 15.68 -5.04 -2.46
N PRO A 85 16.67 -5.94 -2.44
CA PRO A 85 18.09 -5.56 -2.51
C PRO A 85 18.47 -4.81 -3.79
N ILE A 86 17.73 -5.02 -4.88
CA ILE A 86 18.03 -4.43 -6.20
C ILE A 86 17.00 -3.37 -6.63
N ILE A 87 16.27 -2.75 -5.66
CA ILE A 87 15.22 -1.77 -5.97
C ILE A 87 15.76 -0.49 -6.62
N GLU A 88 17.02 -0.18 -6.44
CA GLU A 88 17.71 0.99 -7.02
C GLU A 88 18.44 0.68 -8.34
N VAL A 89 18.46 -0.60 -8.75
CA VAL A 89 19.15 -1.04 -9.97
C VAL A 89 18.18 -1.02 -11.15
N GLU A 90 18.58 -0.42 -12.26
CA GLU A 90 17.80 -0.44 -13.50
C GLU A 90 17.79 -1.85 -14.12
N ARG A 91 16.68 -2.16 -14.80
CA ARG A 91 16.54 -3.43 -15.52
C ARG A 91 17.67 -3.66 -16.53
N GLN A 92 18.07 -2.65 -17.27
CA GLN A 92 19.14 -2.76 -18.25
C GLN A 92 20.46 -3.24 -17.60
N ASN A 93 20.83 -2.69 -16.47
CA ASN A 93 22.03 -3.08 -15.74
C ASN A 93 21.96 -4.54 -15.25
N ILE A 94 20.75 -4.99 -14.88
CA ILE A 94 20.53 -6.40 -14.48
C ILE A 94 20.70 -7.33 -15.68
N GLU A 95 20.14 -6.96 -16.83
CA GLU A 95 20.25 -7.73 -18.08
C GLU A 95 21.72 -7.80 -18.57
N GLU A 96 22.43 -6.68 -18.51
CA GLU A 96 23.88 -6.62 -18.81
C GLU A 96 24.70 -7.51 -17.88
N TYR A 97 24.43 -7.45 -16.57
CA TYR A 97 25.07 -8.32 -15.59
C TYR A 97 24.83 -9.80 -15.89
N CYS A 98 23.60 -10.18 -16.20
CA CYS A 98 23.27 -11.56 -16.57
C CYS A 98 24.03 -12.01 -17.81
N LYS A 99 24.12 -11.15 -18.84
CA LYS A 99 24.86 -11.42 -20.08
C LYS A 99 26.36 -11.57 -19.81
N GLN A 100 26.96 -10.68 -19.04
CA GLN A 100 28.40 -10.73 -18.70
C GLN A 100 28.77 -11.97 -17.89
N ASN A 101 27.87 -12.49 -17.08
CA ASN A 101 28.09 -13.68 -16.26
C ASN A 101 27.52 -14.97 -16.86
N ASN A 102 27.10 -14.95 -18.14
CA ASN A 102 26.50 -16.09 -18.84
C ASN A 102 25.34 -16.74 -18.07
N LEU A 103 24.50 -15.90 -17.43
CA LEU A 103 23.31 -16.35 -16.73
C LEU A 103 22.14 -16.41 -17.70
N GLU A 104 21.61 -17.61 -17.93
CA GLU A 104 20.44 -17.80 -18.78
C GLU A 104 19.15 -17.41 -18.03
N ALA A 105 18.67 -16.20 -18.31
CA ALA A 105 17.40 -15.74 -17.78
C ALA A 105 16.24 -16.35 -18.58
N ARG A 106 15.32 -17.05 -17.90
CA ARG A 106 14.07 -17.48 -18.53
C ARG A 106 13.11 -16.31 -18.65
N ILE A 107 12.72 -16.00 -19.87
CA ILE A 107 11.75 -14.93 -20.17
C ILE A 107 10.35 -15.54 -20.12
N ASP A 108 9.54 -15.06 -19.19
CA ASP A 108 8.12 -15.41 -19.13
C ASP A 108 7.37 -14.70 -20.30
N LYS A 109 6.75 -15.50 -21.17
CA LYS A 109 5.99 -14.99 -22.34
C LYS A 109 4.84 -14.07 -21.92
N SER A 110 4.28 -14.24 -20.73
CA SER A 110 3.21 -13.37 -20.22
C SER A 110 3.66 -11.91 -20.03
N ASN A 111 4.96 -11.63 -19.93
CA ASN A 111 5.50 -10.27 -19.86
C ASN A 111 5.21 -9.42 -21.12
N PHE A 112 4.94 -10.06 -22.25
CA PHE A 112 4.60 -9.38 -23.51
C PHE A 112 3.09 -9.19 -23.71
N ASP A 113 2.28 -9.74 -22.83
CA ASP A 113 0.83 -9.60 -22.90
C ASP A 113 0.37 -8.25 -22.33
N ASN A 114 0.06 -7.32 -23.23
CA ASN A 114 -0.36 -5.96 -22.90
C ASN A 114 -1.84 -5.86 -22.46
N THR A 115 -2.56 -6.97 -22.29
CA THR A 115 -3.88 -6.96 -21.63
C THR A 115 -3.75 -6.59 -20.15
N TYR A 116 -2.62 -6.92 -19.51
CA TYR A 116 -2.34 -6.52 -18.15
C TYR A 116 -1.84 -5.07 -18.06
N THR A 117 -2.47 -4.28 -17.20
CA THR A 117 -2.15 -2.84 -17.02
C THR A 117 -0.66 -2.59 -16.77
N ARG A 118 -0.01 -3.42 -15.96
CA ARG A 118 1.41 -3.27 -15.67
C ARG A 118 2.28 -3.48 -16.89
N ASN A 119 2.00 -4.52 -17.67
CA ASN A 119 2.72 -4.79 -18.93
C ASN A 119 2.51 -3.65 -19.94
N LYS A 120 1.29 -3.11 -20.04
CA LYS A 120 0.98 -1.97 -20.91
C LYS A 120 1.77 -0.73 -20.51
N ILE A 121 1.91 -0.45 -19.21
CA ILE A 121 2.75 0.65 -18.71
C ILE A 121 4.21 0.41 -19.08
N ARG A 122 4.74 -0.79 -18.87
CA ARG A 122 6.13 -1.18 -19.18
C ARG A 122 6.46 -1.12 -20.66
N ASN A 123 5.61 -1.72 -21.48
CA ASN A 123 5.93 -1.98 -22.88
C ASN A 123 5.46 -0.87 -23.84
N VAL A 124 4.53 0.00 -23.39
CA VAL A 124 3.94 1.04 -24.24
C VAL A 124 4.10 2.42 -23.61
N VAL A 125 3.60 2.64 -22.39
CA VAL A 125 3.51 3.99 -21.80
C VAL A 125 4.90 4.55 -21.48
N ILE A 126 5.74 3.80 -20.77
CA ILE A 126 7.09 4.26 -20.41
C ILE A 126 7.96 4.49 -21.63
N PRO A 127 8.03 3.58 -22.65
CA PRO A 127 8.76 3.84 -23.88
C PRO A 127 8.25 5.10 -24.61
N TYR A 128 6.95 5.27 -24.74
CA TYR A 128 6.36 6.45 -25.38
C TYR A 128 6.75 7.76 -24.66
N ILE A 129 6.68 7.77 -23.31
CA ILE A 129 7.10 8.95 -22.54
C ILE A 129 8.61 9.21 -22.71
N LYS A 130 9.44 8.16 -22.79
CA LYS A 130 10.88 8.30 -23.00
C LYS A 130 11.20 8.94 -24.36
N GLU A 131 10.50 8.55 -25.39
CA GLU A 131 10.72 8.99 -26.76
C GLU A 131 10.18 10.41 -27.00
N GLU A 132 8.94 10.67 -26.58
CA GLU A 132 8.22 11.88 -26.96
C GLU A 132 8.32 13.03 -25.95
N PHE A 133 8.62 12.73 -24.66
CA PHE A 133 8.55 13.74 -23.60
C PHE A 133 9.83 13.87 -22.78
N ASN A 134 10.32 12.77 -22.21
CA ASN A 134 11.45 12.80 -21.28
C ASN A 134 12.23 11.48 -21.28
N PRO A 135 13.39 11.43 -21.94
CA PRO A 135 14.25 10.24 -21.97
C PRO A 135 14.68 9.76 -20.58
N ASN A 136 14.70 10.66 -19.58
CA ASN A 136 15.08 10.38 -18.21
C ASN A 136 13.86 10.14 -17.29
N ILE A 137 12.70 9.73 -17.81
CA ILE A 137 11.47 9.57 -17.02
C ILE A 137 11.65 8.66 -15.81
N ILE A 138 12.47 7.59 -15.90
CA ILE A 138 12.74 6.67 -14.80
C ILE A 138 13.33 7.45 -13.61
N GLU A 139 14.43 8.18 -13.83
CA GLU A 139 15.08 8.98 -12.79
C GLU A 139 14.18 10.11 -12.26
N THR A 140 13.41 10.73 -13.15
CA THR A 140 12.47 11.78 -12.76
C THR A 140 11.40 11.27 -11.82
N MET A 141 10.84 10.09 -12.10
CA MET A 141 9.81 9.46 -11.25
C MET A 141 10.39 8.96 -9.92
N ILE A 142 11.64 8.49 -9.91
CA ILE A 142 12.32 8.10 -8.67
C ILE A 142 12.50 9.32 -7.78
N ARG A 143 13.08 10.43 -8.28
CA ARG A 143 13.25 11.67 -7.51
C ARG A 143 11.91 12.20 -6.96
N LEU A 144 10.87 12.21 -7.78
CA LEU A 144 9.52 12.58 -7.33
C LEU A 144 9.06 11.69 -6.17
N SER A 145 9.26 10.37 -6.28
CA SER A 145 8.84 9.43 -5.23
C SER A 145 9.62 9.60 -3.93
N GLU A 146 10.87 10.03 -3.99
CA GLU A 146 11.72 10.29 -2.83
C GLU A 146 11.23 11.54 -2.07
N VAL A 147 10.99 12.64 -2.77
CA VAL A 147 10.40 13.85 -2.18
C VAL A 147 9.06 13.53 -1.52
N ILE A 148 8.19 12.82 -2.22
CA ILE A 148 6.89 12.39 -1.70
C ILE A 148 7.06 11.49 -0.45
N ALA A 149 8.06 10.61 -0.43
CA ALA A 149 8.31 9.74 0.71
C ALA A 149 8.75 10.53 1.95
N GLU A 150 9.62 11.53 1.79
CA GLU A 150 10.07 12.42 2.87
C GLU A 150 8.91 13.24 3.44
N GLU A 151 8.12 13.89 2.57
CA GLU A 151 6.93 14.65 2.99
C GLU A 151 5.92 13.77 3.71
N ASN A 152 5.67 12.55 3.19
CA ASN A 152 4.73 11.63 3.81
C ASN A 152 5.24 11.09 5.15
N ALA A 153 6.55 10.88 5.30
CA ALA A 153 7.15 10.49 6.58
C ALA A 153 6.98 11.59 7.64
N PHE A 154 7.20 12.86 7.26
CA PHE A 154 6.94 14.00 8.14
C PHE A 154 5.48 14.09 8.57
N LEU A 155 4.55 13.99 7.61
CA LEU A 155 3.11 14.00 7.90
C LEU A 155 2.69 12.82 8.79
N ASN A 156 3.24 11.63 8.58
CA ASN A 156 2.94 10.47 9.43
C ASN A 156 3.44 10.66 10.87
N LYS A 157 4.62 11.26 11.05
CA LYS A 157 5.13 11.62 12.38
C LYS A 157 4.18 12.60 13.08
N LEU A 158 3.78 13.67 12.38
CA LEU A 158 2.85 14.65 12.91
C LEU A 158 1.49 14.02 13.25
N VAL A 159 0.98 13.10 12.43
CA VAL A 159 -0.24 12.35 12.71
C VAL A 159 -0.11 11.53 14.00
N GLN A 160 1.01 10.86 14.21
CA GLN A 160 1.24 10.10 15.45
C GLN A 160 1.30 11.01 16.68
N GLU A 161 1.97 12.13 16.59
CA GLU A 161 2.06 13.12 17.67
C GLU A 161 0.67 13.69 18.03
N GLU A 162 -0.11 14.11 17.02
CA GLU A 162 -1.46 14.65 17.24
C GLU A 162 -2.45 13.57 17.69
N TYR A 163 -2.32 12.34 17.18
CA TYR A 163 -3.13 11.21 17.62
C TYR A 163 -2.95 10.96 19.13
N GLN A 164 -1.72 10.94 19.63
CA GLN A 164 -1.46 10.75 21.07
C GLN A 164 -2.07 11.86 21.95
N LYS A 165 -2.15 13.09 21.46
CA LYS A 165 -2.74 14.21 22.20
C LYS A 165 -4.28 14.12 22.32
N ILE A 166 -4.93 13.46 21.34
CA ILE A 166 -6.38 13.33 21.31
C ILE A 166 -6.88 11.94 21.72
N LEU A 167 -5.98 10.97 21.86
CA LEU A 167 -6.31 9.61 22.29
C LEU A 167 -6.76 9.63 23.75
N LEU A 168 -7.92 9.04 24.02
CA LEU A 168 -8.46 8.89 25.37
C LEU A 168 -8.35 7.45 25.86
N GLU A 169 -8.60 6.48 24.98
CA GLU A 169 -8.56 5.06 25.31
C GLU A 169 -8.28 4.25 24.03
N GLU A 170 -7.49 3.18 24.14
CA GLU A 170 -7.22 2.23 23.07
C GLU A 170 -7.37 0.80 23.59
N LYS A 171 -8.33 0.06 23.05
CA LYS A 171 -8.61 -1.36 23.31
C LYS A 171 -8.55 -2.16 22.01
N VAL A 172 -8.57 -3.46 22.11
CA VAL A 172 -8.49 -4.37 20.97
C VAL A 172 -9.63 -4.15 19.97
N ASP A 173 -10.84 -3.89 20.49
CA ASP A 173 -12.07 -3.73 19.71
C ASP A 173 -12.57 -2.28 19.63
N GLN A 174 -11.91 -1.34 20.31
CA GLN A 174 -12.39 0.04 20.42
C GLN A 174 -11.28 1.05 20.63
N ILE A 175 -11.36 2.19 19.93
CA ILE A 175 -10.51 3.36 20.15
C ILE A 175 -11.39 4.59 20.40
N LEU A 176 -11.05 5.36 21.43
CA LEU A 176 -11.74 6.60 21.81
C LEU A 176 -10.84 7.81 21.59
N LEU A 177 -11.37 8.81 20.89
CA LEU A 177 -10.71 10.09 20.66
C LEU A 177 -11.51 11.25 21.25
N ASP A 178 -10.81 12.32 21.68
CA ASP A 178 -11.41 13.58 22.13
C ASP A 178 -11.99 14.34 20.94
N LEU A 179 -13.31 14.55 20.93
CA LEU A 179 -14.02 15.21 19.84
C LEU A 179 -13.63 16.68 19.69
N LYS A 180 -13.43 17.41 20.81
CA LYS A 180 -13.10 18.83 20.76
C LYS A 180 -11.72 19.03 20.13
N LYS A 181 -10.72 18.36 20.67
CA LYS A 181 -9.35 18.42 20.14
C LYS A 181 -9.29 17.95 18.67
N PHE A 182 -10.02 16.88 18.31
CA PHE A 182 -10.10 16.40 16.93
C PHE A 182 -10.67 17.50 16.01
N ASN A 183 -11.71 18.22 16.44
CA ASN A 183 -12.31 19.28 15.63
C ASN A 183 -11.43 20.54 15.48
N GLU A 184 -10.46 20.74 16.34
CA GLU A 184 -9.48 21.84 16.27
C GLU A 184 -8.35 21.55 15.26
N LEU A 185 -8.13 20.28 14.86
CA LEU A 185 -7.09 19.91 13.92
C LEU A 185 -7.37 20.42 12.50
N ASP A 186 -6.29 20.58 11.71
CA ASP A 186 -6.40 20.80 10.28
C ASP A 186 -7.07 19.64 9.56
N ASN A 187 -7.75 19.93 8.45
CA ASN A 187 -8.53 18.95 7.71
C ASN A 187 -7.67 17.78 7.16
N ILE A 188 -6.41 18.06 6.82
CA ILE A 188 -5.48 17.02 6.37
C ILE A 188 -5.14 16.04 7.51
N LEU A 189 -4.96 16.55 8.73
CA LEU A 189 -4.67 15.74 9.91
C LEU A 189 -5.89 14.92 10.31
N LYS A 190 -7.10 15.50 10.30
CA LYS A 190 -8.35 14.77 10.54
C LYS A 190 -8.48 13.54 9.66
N LYS A 191 -8.28 13.72 8.33
CA LYS A 191 -8.35 12.62 7.37
C LYS A 191 -7.34 11.52 7.65
N ARG A 192 -6.11 11.90 7.94
CA ARG A 192 -5.03 10.95 8.23
C ARG A 192 -5.21 10.25 9.58
N ILE A 193 -5.65 10.96 10.61
CA ILE A 193 -5.94 10.39 11.92
C ILE A 193 -7.07 9.37 11.85
N ILE A 194 -8.13 9.62 11.07
CA ILE A 194 -9.18 8.62 10.84
C ILE A 194 -8.58 7.34 10.26
N LEU A 195 -7.78 7.45 9.19
CA LEU A 195 -7.13 6.29 8.57
C LEU A 195 -6.16 5.58 9.53
N TYR A 196 -5.40 6.34 10.30
CA TYR A 196 -4.48 5.82 11.31
C TYR A 196 -5.22 5.06 12.42
N THR A 197 -6.31 5.65 12.95
CA THR A 197 -7.17 5.03 13.95
C THR A 197 -7.76 3.71 13.44
N VAL A 198 -8.31 3.70 12.22
CA VAL A 198 -8.87 2.47 11.63
C VAL A 198 -7.79 1.42 11.41
N SER A 199 -6.59 1.85 10.97
CA SER A 199 -5.46 0.93 10.77
C SER A 199 -5.00 0.28 12.07
N ASN A 200 -4.94 1.03 13.17
CA ASN A 200 -4.60 0.48 14.48
C ASN A 200 -5.68 -0.50 14.98
N LEU A 201 -6.95 -0.16 14.78
CA LEU A 201 -8.08 -0.95 15.25
C LEU A 201 -8.25 -2.28 14.50
N ARG A 202 -7.95 -2.31 13.19
CA ARG A 202 -8.26 -3.43 12.29
C ARG A 202 -7.05 -4.05 11.60
N GLY A 203 -5.84 -3.58 11.91
CA GLY A 203 -4.62 -4.02 11.21
C GLY A 203 -4.49 -3.49 9.78
N GLY A 204 -5.37 -2.57 9.36
CA GLY A 204 -5.35 -1.94 8.04
C GLY A 204 -6.55 -1.05 7.78
N SER A 205 -6.48 -0.22 6.74
CA SER A 205 -7.56 0.71 6.35
C SER A 205 -8.29 0.28 5.06
N GLN A 206 -8.23 -1.00 4.70
CA GLN A 206 -8.87 -1.53 3.49
C GLN A 206 -10.39 -1.30 3.54
N GLY A 207 -10.96 -0.89 2.40
CA GLY A 207 -12.39 -0.60 2.28
C GLY A 207 -12.83 0.76 2.85
N ILE A 208 -11.90 1.59 3.35
CA ILE A 208 -12.19 2.97 3.73
C ILE A 208 -11.87 3.88 2.55
N GLU A 209 -12.90 4.45 1.96
CA GLU A 209 -12.83 5.37 0.84
C GLU A 209 -12.92 6.83 1.29
N LYS A 210 -12.62 7.76 0.37
CA LYS A 210 -12.67 9.21 0.63
C LYS A 210 -14.03 9.65 1.18
N ILE A 211 -15.13 9.11 0.64
CA ILE A 211 -16.49 9.44 1.08
C ILE A 211 -16.70 9.07 2.55
N HIS A 212 -16.23 7.91 2.98
CA HIS A 212 -16.36 7.46 4.36
C HIS A 212 -15.63 8.39 5.33
N ILE A 213 -14.44 8.87 4.95
CA ILE A 213 -13.65 9.82 5.76
C ILE A 213 -14.38 11.17 5.86
N GLU A 214 -14.94 11.66 4.76
CA GLU A 214 -15.68 12.91 4.73
C GLU A 214 -16.95 12.82 5.58
N ASP A 215 -17.65 11.71 5.57
CA ASP A 215 -18.85 11.49 6.38
C ASP A 215 -18.53 11.38 7.88
N ILE A 216 -17.40 10.75 8.25
CA ILE A 216 -16.93 10.75 9.64
C ILE A 216 -16.61 12.19 10.09
N ILE A 217 -15.94 12.99 9.28
CA ILE A 217 -15.62 14.39 9.60
C ILE A 217 -16.93 15.21 9.78
N LYS A 218 -17.92 15.01 8.90
CA LYS A 218 -19.25 15.66 9.02
C LYS A 218 -19.96 15.25 10.31
N LEU A 219 -19.92 13.95 10.66
CA LEU A 219 -20.48 13.45 11.91
C LEU A 219 -19.85 14.14 13.13
N CYS A 220 -18.51 14.28 13.14
CA CYS A 220 -17.78 14.94 14.22
C CYS A 220 -18.06 16.45 14.32
N LYS A 221 -18.23 17.14 13.20
CA LYS A 221 -18.56 18.58 13.18
C LYS A 221 -19.96 18.88 13.69
N ASN A 222 -20.93 18.07 13.29
CA ASN A 222 -22.34 18.33 13.58
C ASN A 222 -22.69 18.09 15.06
N ASN A 223 -21.84 17.40 15.80
CA ASN A 223 -21.95 17.14 17.26
C ASN A 223 -23.39 16.80 17.73
N ILE A 224 -24.18 16.17 16.87
CA ILE A 224 -25.55 15.74 17.21
C ILE A 224 -25.40 14.42 17.96
N GLY A 225 -25.59 14.45 19.27
CA GLY A 225 -25.41 13.33 20.17
C GLY A 225 -26.09 12.04 19.72
N ASN A 226 -25.42 10.91 19.99
CA ASN A 226 -25.87 9.54 19.70
C ASN A 226 -26.06 9.19 18.20
N LYS A 227 -25.44 9.92 17.26
CA LYS A 227 -25.38 9.52 15.86
C LYS A 227 -24.17 8.64 15.57
N PHE A 228 -24.37 7.63 14.75
CA PHE A 228 -23.31 6.73 14.30
C PHE A 228 -23.32 6.55 12.78
N LEU A 229 -22.20 6.10 12.25
CA LEU A 229 -22.02 5.67 10.88
C LEU A 229 -21.43 4.26 10.86
N ILE A 230 -21.75 3.50 9.84
CA ILE A 230 -21.10 2.22 9.50
C ILE A 230 -20.42 2.42 8.14
N PRO A 231 -19.17 2.95 8.13
CA PRO A 231 -18.50 3.31 6.89
C PRO A 231 -18.24 2.09 6.00
N ASN A 232 -17.95 0.94 6.61
CA ASN A 232 -17.88 -0.34 5.93
C ASN A 232 -18.24 -1.46 6.91
N LYS A 233 -18.39 -2.70 6.40
CA LYS A 233 -18.71 -3.86 7.22
C LYS A 233 -17.69 -4.02 8.36
N GLY A 234 -18.16 -4.17 9.58
CA GLY A 234 -17.36 -4.38 10.79
C GLY A 234 -16.78 -3.10 11.42
N LEU A 235 -16.93 -1.91 10.82
CA LEU A 235 -16.51 -0.63 11.44
C LEU A 235 -17.71 0.24 11.77
N LYS A 236 -17.87 0.59 13.04
CA LYS A 236 -18.84 1.57 13.51
C LYS A 236 -18.14 2.78 14.10
N VAL A 237 -18.57 3.97 13.71
CA VAL A 237 -18.08 5.24 14.28
C VAL A 237 -19.25 5.96 14.93
N LEU A 238 -19.15 6.23 16.23
CA LEU A 238 -20.17 6.87 17.06
C LEU A 238 -19.61 8.15 17.67
N VAL A 239 -20.40 9.23 17.67
CA VAL A 239 -20.11 10.45 18.42
C VAL A 239 -21.08 10.55 19.60
N LYS A 240 -20.53 10.52 20.83
CA LYS A 240 -21.28 10.61 22.07
C LYS A 240 -20.42 11.23 23.18
N ASP A 241 -21.04 12.04 24.07
CA ASP A 241 -20.39 12.59 25.28
C ASP A 241 -19.03 13.28 24.98
N LYS A 242 -18.97 14.08 23.91
CA LYS A 242 -17.76 14.78 23.44
C LYS A 242 -16.59 13.83 23.07
N LYS A 243 -16.90 12.58 22.76
CA LYS A 243 -15.94 11.55 22.34
C LYS A 243 -16.31 10.98 20.99
N ILE A 244 -15.30 10.50 20.26
CA ILE A 244 -15.45 9.74 19.02
C ILE A 244 -15.06 8.31 19.33
N PHE A 245 -15.98 7.39 19.11
CA PHE A 245 -15.78 5.95 19.30
C PHE A 245 -15.57 5.31 17.93
N PHE A 246 -14.45 4.67 17.72
CA PHE A 246 -14.21 3.74 16.62
C PHE A 246 -14.32 2.34 17.19
N ILE A 247 -15.26 1.54 16.67
CA ILE A 247 -15.59 0.21 17.21
C ILE A 247 -15.45 -0.81 16.08
N ASN A 248 -14.72 -1.88 16.34
CA ASN A 248 -14.65 -3.05 15.49
C ASN A 248 -15.75 -4.04 15.93
N GLU A 249 -16.70 -4.34 15.04
CA GLU A 249 -17.85 -5.24 15.30
C GLU A 249 -17.63 -6.66 14.71
N GLU A 250 -16.36 -7.00 14.35
CA GLU A 250 -16.00 -8.34 13.83
C GLU A 250 -15.48 -9.27 14.92
#